data_04c5dd6996b2cc8f888fe669898bfab9
#
_entry.id   04c5dd6996b2cc8f888fe669898bfab9
#
_cell.length_a   1.000
_cell.length_b   1.000
_cell.length_c   1.000
_cell.angle_alpha   90.00
_cell.angle_beta   90.00
_cell.angle_gamma   90.00
#
_symmetry.space_group_name_H-M   'P 1'
#
loop_
_entity.id
_entity.type
_entity.pdbx_description
1 polymer ?
#
loop_
_entity_poly.entity_id
_entity_poly.type
_entity_poly.pdbx_seq_one_letter_code
_entity_poly.pdbx_strand_id
1 'polypeptide(L)'
;MQFTAGEKGVDGAEIVYNGQAAADGRIVLNATNGFFDERTFIASGPQPMLPEDDGLINASFESLQFREPKRSGAARWHVWIETPGTIEAKLFLDSPSQPQWKLQIGSEAQTLTVDVQSAQPPAAPSLSFEVKQTGKLVIQLSCLTRPLPMQAEIERIELTGPVIRNAKLLRVRWRPAAVHTRYYAPPECREPTMWVFETECVTPVSSYSPITTPFGYFGTSFIDGKIPRGAGYNFSMWAANNKADEAPTLETMPQLIATGHPEATFSSFGHEGTGLKLRDAVVHPNGADRAIQAMRMTSDAGVDTFYGYVYNEDRQRWRLFAVGSKPQRTPGRPSDMTSAGSFCEVPGPPNIQRTGDVQRVIRRRGWFYGSDRRWYLAEMPTPSVQAKSPRARQDRARLAQGLLPIALNQYSRRAENHLTEGWIESATGGMECYRADQTSDQSNRHAKVSLPEYLATEKIAQLFALPIEFAESRTRTVTAQTATIEYRLPRTGEDATAVLYYGTRDCMTFRRPDKVGAAGVQRDVFDKSRTWQSATPPQPVRSGRNKFTLDNLDPGTTYYYRLFVSNTEGQSWDFRSSSFSTLD
;
A
#
# COMPACT_ATOMS: atom_id res chain seq x y z
N MET A 1 35.58 -5.99 7.33
CA MET A 1 35.51 -6.65 6.01
C MET A 1 34.28 -6.09 5.34
N GLN A 2 34.42 -5.26 4.33
CA GLN A 2 33.29 -4.95 3.45
C GLN A 2 33.07 -6.21 2.62
N PHE A 3 31.97 -6.88 2.83
CA PHE A 3 31.50 -7.81 1.82
C PHE A 3 31.14 -6.97 0.60
N THR A 4 31.99 -7.02 -0.38
CA THR A 4 31.69 -6.49 -1.69
C THR A 4 30.35 -7.08 -2.15
N ALA A 5 29.59 -6.33 -2.89
CA ALA A 5 28.31 -6.67 -3.49
C ALA A 5 28.32 -7.92 -4.39
N GLY A 6 29.07 -8.94 -4.05
CA GLY A 6 29.28 -10.18 -4.79
C GLY A 6 28.60 -11.41 -4.19
N GLU A 7 28.25 -11.39 -2.91
CA GLU A 7 27.38 -12.41 -2.35
C GLU A 7 25.93 -11.97 -2.48
N LYS A 8 25.48 -11.83 -3.69
CA LYS A 8 24.06 -11.83 -3.97
C LYS A 8 23.54 -13.19 -3.53
N GLY A 9 22.85 -13.20 -2.39
CA GLY A 9 21.95 -14.30 -2.10
C GLY A 9 21.15 -14.52 -3.38
N VAL A 10 20.92 -15.74 -3.75
CA VAL A 10 20.54 -16.21 -5.09
C VAL A 10 19.39 -15.44 -5.74
N ASP A 11 18.73 -14.51 -5.05
CA ASP A 11 17.59 -13.74 -5.55
C ASP A 11 17.51 -12.28 -5.06
N GLY A 12 18.65 -11.61 -4.87
CA GLY A 12 18.65 -10.16 -4.61
C GLY A 12 18.24 -9.74 -3.20
N ALA A 13 18.07 -10.67 -2.28
CA ALA A 13 18.00 -10.40 -0.86
C ALA A 13 19.43 -10.30 -0.32
N GLU A 14 19.98 -9.11 -0.32
CA GLU A 14 21.29 -8.87 0.28
C GLU A 14 21.14 -8.75 1.79
N ILE A 15 21.59 -9.76 2.52
CA ILE A 15 22.06 -9.52 3.86
C ILE A 15 23.43 -8.86 3.69
N VAL A 16 23.44 -7.58 3.93
CA VAL A 16 24.71 -6.86 3.96
C VAL A 16 25.31 -7.11 5.33
N TYR A 17 26.29 -7.99 5.37
CA TYR A 17 27.20 -8.07 6.50
C TYR A 17 28.05 -6.80 6.49
N ASN A 18 27.74 -5.85 7.36
CA ASN A 18 28.69 -4.79 7.64
C ASN A 18 29.78 -5.41 8.51
N GLY A 19 30.81 -5.97 7.87
CA GLY A 19 31.90 -6.65 8.50
C GLY A 19 32.92 -5.72 9.18
N GLN A 20 32.38 -4.73 9.87
CA GLN A 20 33.13 -4.06 10.92
C GLN A 20 32.78 -4.73 12.27
N ALA A 21 33.09 -6.00 12.40
CA ALA A 21 33.76 -6.39 13.61
C ALA A 21 35.06 -5.60 13.52
N ALA A 22 35.13 -4.58 14.31
CA ALA A 22 36.17 -3.60 14.25
C ALA A 22 37.53 -4.28 14.30
N ALA A 23 38.52 -3.69 13.61
CA ALA A 23 39.91 -4.01 13.82
C ALA A 23 40.31 -3.97 15.32
N ASP A 24 39.52 -3.29 16.16
CA ASP A 24 39.67 -3.21 17.63
C ASP A 24 38.85 -4.26 18.41
N GLY A 25 38.15 -5.18 17.76
CA GLY A 25 37.34 -6.21 18.42
C GLY A 25 36.07 -5.70 19.05
N ARG A 26 35.50 -4.58 18.56
CA ARG A 26 34.27 -3.96 19.07
C ARG A 26 33.21 -3.85 17.97
N ILE A 27 31.94 -4.08 18.32
CA ILE A 27 30.77 -3.78 17.48
C ILE A 27 29.99 -2.63 18.11
N VAL A 28 29.67 -1.60 17.33
CA VAL A 28 28.84 -0.48 17.76
C VAL A 28 27.43 -0.62 17.16
N LEU A 29 26.46 -0.72 18.04
CA LEU A 29 25.04 -0.77 17.72
C LEU A 29 24.42 0.62 17.96
N ASN A 30 23.80 1.19 16.95
CA ASN A 30 23.24 2.54 17.01
C ASN A 30 21.94 2.65 16.18
N ALA A 31 21.39 3.85 16.07
CA ALA A 31 20.19 4.10 15.28
C ALA A 31 20.36 3.78 13.79
N THR A 32 21.55 3.93 13.24
CA THR A 32 21.82 3.68 11.82
C THR A 32 21.72 2.20 11.46
N ASN A 33 22.20 1.31 12.32
CA ASN A 33 22.23 -0.12 12.06
C ASN A 33 21.17 -0.93 12.83
N GLY A 34 20.26 -0.24 13.53
CA GLY A 34 19.19 -0.84 14.32
C GLY A 34 17.87 -0.96 13.55
N PHE A 35 17.00 -1.81 14.10
CA PHE A 35 15.62 -1.99 13.70
C PHE A 35 14.71 -1.58 14.83
N PHE A 36 13.68 -0.79 14.55
CA PHE A 36 12.77 -0.27 15.57
C PHE A 36 11.42 0.12 14.94
N ASP A 37 10.36 0.13 15.76
CA ASP A 37 9.05 0.63 15.34
C ASP A 37 9.07 2.16 15.39
N GLU A 38 8.90 2.81 14.23
CA GLU A 38 8.85 4.27 14.12
C GLU A 38 7.64 4.91 14.79
N ARG A 39 6.66 4.13 15.21
CA ARG A 39 5.57 4.60 16.10
C ARG A 39 6.03 4.76 17.54
N THR A 40 7.06 4.05 17.93
CA THR A 40 7.66 4.09 19.26
C THR A 40 8.88 4.99 19.30
N PHE A 41 9.71 4.95 18.27
CA PHE A 41 10.98 5.66 18.21
C PHE A 41 11.04 6.64 17.04
N ILE A 42 11.84 7.67 17.21
CA ILE A 42 12.32 8.53 16.13
C ILE A 42 13.85 8.53 16.14
N ALA A 43 14.47 8.36 14.99
CA ALA A 43 15.91 8.53 14.88
C ALA A 43 16.25 10.01 14.70
N SER A 44 17.15 10.53 15.54
CA SER A 44 17.70 11.88 15.39
C SER A 44 18.88 11.89 14.42
N GLY A 45 19.23 13.06 13.90
CA GLY A 45 20.31 13.27 12.96
C GLY A 45 19.84 13.42 11.51
N PRO A 46 20.76 13.63 10.56
CA PRO A 46 20.42 13.84 9.17
C PRO A 46 19.72 12.61 8.59
N GLN A 47 18.59 12.84 7.92
CA GLN A 47 17.89 11.76 7.23
C GLN A 47 18.75 11.23 6.07
N PRO A 48 18.87 9.91 5.93
CA PRO A 48 19.62 9.35 4.83
C PRO A 48 18.96 9.65 3.50
N MET A 49 19.71 10.23 2.59
CA MET A 49 19.44 10.12 1.18
C MET A 49 19.94 8.73 0.76
N LEU A 50 19.04 7.85 0.39
CA LEU A 50 19.42 6.53 -0.11
C LEU A 50 19.83 6.67 -1.56
N PRO A 51 21.04 6.23 -1.94
CA PRO A 51 21.32 5.98 -3.35
C PRO A 51 20.32 4.94 -3.85
N GLU A 52 19.67 5.22 -4.97
CA GLU A 52 18.62 4.33 -5.50
C GLU A 52 19.15 2.93 -5.84
N ASP A 53 20.44 2.80 -6.10
CA ASP A 53 21.03 1.60 -6.70
C ASP A 53 21.60 0.58 -5.72
N ASP A 54 22.09 0.97 -4.56
CA ASP A 54 22.76 0.03 -3.66
C ASP A 54 21.96 -0.35 -2.41
N GLY A 55 20.93 0.42 -2.07
CA GLY A 55 20.10 0.18 -0.89
C GLY A 55 20.88 0.21 0.43
N LEU A 56 22.13 0.64 0.41
CA LEU A 56 22.94 0.86 1.59
C LEU A 56 22.65 2.22 2.17
N ILE A 57 22.61 2.30 3.49
CA ILE A 57 22.42 3.56 4.17
C ILE A 57 23.77 4.18 4.43
N ASN A 58 24.02 5.27 3.74
CA ASN A 58 25.16 6.13 4.02
C ASN A 58 24.80 7.27 4.96
N ALA A 59 23.91 7.05 5.92
CA ALA A 59 23.59 8.06 6.89
C ALA A 59 23.92 7.62 8.28
N SER A 60 24.43 8.52 9.04
CA SER A 60 24.62 8.40 10.46
C SER A 60 23.46 9.03 11.18
N PHE A 61 22.54 8.22 11.73
CA PHE A 61 21.67 8.70 12.79
C PHE A 61 22.47 8.74 14.08
N GLU A 62 22.23 9.77 14.88
CA GLU A 62 22.98 10.00 16.09
C GLU A 62 22.39 9.17 17.25
N SER A 63 21.05 9.24 17.43
CA SER A 63 20.39 8.54 18.52
C SER A 63 18.97 8.11 18.18
N LEU A 64 18.36 7.30 19.06
CA LEU A 64 16.95 6.97 19.06
C LEU A 64 16.25 7.64 20.24
N GLN A 65 15.16 8.34 19.95
CA GLN A 65 14.30 8.96 20.96
C GLN A 65 12.91 8.32 20.95
N PHE A 66 12.20 8.36 22.09
CA PHE A 66 10.81 7.92 22.13
C PHE A 66 9.86 8.95 21.51
N ARG A 67 8.93 8.46 20.71
CA ARG A 67 7.94 9.29 19.99
C ARG A 67 6.64 9.49 20.76
N GLU A 68 6.17 8.44 21.42
CA GLU A 68 4.89 8.44 22.13
C GLU A 68 5.02 7.74 23.51
N PRO A 69 4.62 8.39 24.62
CA PRO A 69 4.85 7.85 25.97
C PRO A 69 4.01 6.61 26.28
N LYS A 70 2.93 6.38 25.55
CA LYS A 70 1.99 5.27 25.82
C LYS A 70 2.33 3.99 25.06
N ARG A 71 3.22 4.04 24.07
CA ARG A 71 3.58 2.88 23.26
C ARG A 71 4.74 2.12 23.87
N SER A 72 4.69 0.80 23.77
CA SER A 72 5.81 -0.07 24.06
C SER A 72 6.49 -0.49 22.76
N GLY A 73 7.80 -0.62 22.79
CA GLY A 73 8.57 -1.09 21.65
C GLY A 73 10.00 -1.37 22.08
N ALA A 74 10.73 -2.01 21.18
CA ALA A 74 12.13 -2.33 21.35
C ALA A 74 12.92 -1.89 20.14
N ALA A 75 14.16 -1.46 20.38
CA ALA A 75 15.18 -1.38 19.34
C ALA A 75 15.90 -2.72 19.28
N ARG A 76 16.17 -3.20 18.07
CA ARG A 76 16.77 -4.51 17.83
C ARG A 76 17.96 -4.37 16.89
N TRP A 77 18.98 -5.19 17.14
CA TRP A 77 20.15 -5.36 16.29
C TRP A 77 20.39 -6.85 16.08
N HIS A 78 20.97 -7.21 14.95
CA HIS A 78 21.25 -8.59 14.61
C HIS A 78 22.75 -8.75 14.38
N VAL A 79 23.32 -9.75 15.01
CA VAL A 79 24.75 -10.06 14.92
C VAL A 79 24.91 -11.55 14.60
N TRP A 80 25.85 -11.88 13.76
CA TRP A 80 26.27 -13.26 13.52
C TRP A 80 27.46 -13.59 14.39
N ILE A 81 27.34 -14.66 15.17
CA ILE A 81 28.36 -15.14 16.10
C ILE A 81 28.95 -16.43 15.57
N GLU A 82 30.28 -16.48 15.46
CA GLU A 82 30.99 -17.67 14.97
C GLU A 82 31.46 -18.61 16.09
N THR A 83 31.68 -18.07 17.30
CA THR A 83 32.14 -18.83 18.46
C THR A 83 31.33 -18.47 19.70
N PRO A 84 30.95 -19.47 20.53
CA PRO A 84 30.32 -19.20 21.83
C PRO A 84 31.29 -18.49 22.78
N GLY A 85 30.73 -17.88 23.84
CA GLY A 85 31.51 -17.23 24.91
C GLY A 85 30.83 -15.98 25.44
N THR A 86 31.57 -15.15 26.15
CA THR A 86 31.07 -13.97 26.84
C THR A 86 31.07 -12.74 25.94
N ILE A 87 29.96 -12.00 25.98
CA ILE A 87 29.81 -10.65 25.41
C ILE A 87 29.70 -9.66 26.54
N GLU A 88 30.50 -8.61 26.50
CA GLU A 88 30.37 -7.44 27.32
C GLU A 88 29.62 -6.36 26.53
N ALA A 89 28.48 -5.87 27.09
CA ALA A 89 27.65 -4.84 26.47
C ALA A 89 27.71 -3.57 27.31
N LYS A 90 28.20 -2.48 26.74
CA LYS A 90 28.26 -1.17 27.35
C LYS A 90 27.22 -0.24 26.74
N LEU A 91 26.31 0.30 27.56
CA LEU A 91 25.19 1.08 27.10
C LEU A 91 25.45 2.58 27.30
N PHE A 92 25.23 3.36 26.24
CA PHE A 92 25.30 4.81 26.24
C PHE A 92 23.87 5.34 26.04
N LEU A 93 23.29 5.76 27.17
CA LEU A 93 21.91 6.21 27.25
C LEU A 93 21.92 7.58 27.92
N ASP A 94 21.16 8.52 27.37
CA ASP A 94 20.88 9.81 28.00
C ASP A 94 19.40 9.87 28.39
N SER A 95 19.13 10.26 29.63
CA SER A 95 17.76 10.40 30.10
C SER A 95 17.70 11.31 31.33
N PRO A 96 16.84 12.32 31.33
CA PRO A 96 16.64 13.22 32.50
C PRO A 96 15.95 12.53 33.67
N SER A 97 15.43 11.34 33.50
CA SER A 97 14.82 10.49 34.51
C SER A 97 15.60 9.19 34.63
N GLN A 98 15.34 8.41 35.67
CA GLN A 98 15.98 7.11 35.89
C GLN A 98 15.11 5.95 35.36
N PRO A 99 14.99 5.77 34.02
CA PRO A 99 14.17 4.71 33.48
C PRO A 99 14.83 3.35 33.68
N GLN A 100 13.98 2.35 33.86
CA GLN A 100 14.41 0.96 33.81
C GLN A 100 14.51 0.48 32.34
N TRP A 101 15.64 -0.09 32.01
CA TRP A 101 15.93 -0.69 30.73
C TRP A 101 16.08 -2.19 30.85
N LYS A 102 15.64 -2.91 29.83
CA LYS A 102 15.90 -4.32 29.66
C LYS A 102 16.75 -4.51 28.40
N LEU A 103 17.98 -4.97 28.57
CA LEU A 103 18.82 -5.47 27.48
C LEU A 103 18.67 -6.99 27.42
N GLN A 104 18.38 -7.50 26.24
CA GLN A 104 18.29 -8.92 25.96
C GLN A 104 19.25 -9.26 24.84
N ILE A 105 20.06 -10.30 25.02
CA ILE A 105 21.00 -10.83 24.03
C ILE A 105 20.68 -12.32 23.85
N GLY A 106 20.09 -12.65 22.69
CA GLY A 106 19.56 -13.98 22.43
C GLY A 106 18.48 -14.36 23.42
N SER A 107 18.70 -15.45 24.19
CA SER A 107 17.76 -15.92 25.23
C SER A 107 18.00 -15.27 26.61
N GLU A 108 19.15 -14.65 26.82
CA GLU A 108 19.51 -14.02 28.09
C GLU A 108 19.02 -12.57 28.17
N ALA A 109 18.56 -12.13 29.33
CA ALA A 109 18.08 -10.78 29.55
C ALA A 109 18.50 -10.25 30.90
N GLN A 110 18.94 -9.00 30.93
CA GLN A 110 19.28 -8.29 32.15
C GLN A 110 18.54 -6.96 32.21
N THR A 111 18.15 -6.55 33.40
CA THR A 111 17.49 -5.28 33.66
C THR A 111 18.44 -4.34 34.38
N LEU A 112 18.47 -3.08 33.96
CA LEU A 112 19.28 -2.04 34.57
C LEU A 112 18.46 -0.77 34.76
N THR A 113 18.83 0.01 35.77
CA THR A 113 18.35 1.38 35.96
C THR A 113 19.49 2.33 35.63
N VAL A 114 19.23 3.31 34.77
CA VAL A 114 20.24 4.33 34.44
C VAL A 114 20.12 5.47 35.43
N ASP A 115 21.20 5.73 36.22
CA ASP A 115 21.28 6.85 37.12
C ASP A 115 21.99 8.03 36.43
N VAL A 116 21.28 9.15 36.28
CA VAL A 116 21.75 10.34 35.55
C VAL A 116 22.20 11.46 36.49
N GLN A 117 22.16 11.27 37.83
CA GLN A 117 22.43 12.35 38.78
C GLN A 117 23.90 12.73 39.01
N SER A 118 24.85 12.09 38.34
CA SER A 118 26.25 12.48 38.47
C SER A 118 26.63 13.58 37.47
N ALA A 119 27.13 14.70 37.97
CA ALA A 119 27.63 15.84 37.19
C ALA A 119 28.90 15.53 36.33
N GLN A 120 29.37 14.31 36.34
CA GLN A 120 30.33 13.73 35.38
C GLN A 120 29.57 12.68 34.58
N PRO A 121 29.89 12.50 33.29
CA PRO A 121 29.23 11.44 32.52
C PRO A 121 29.39 10.13 33.28
N PRO A 122 28.29 9.50 33.73
CA PRO A 122 28.38 8.26 34.47
C PRO A 122 29.10 7.24 33.59
N ALA A 123 29.95 6.44 34.19
CA ALA A 123 30.56 5.32 33.48
C ALA A 123 29.42 4.50 32.90
N ALA A 124 29.39 4.41 31.58
CA ALA A 124 28.31 3.69 30.90
C ALA A 124 28.17 2.28 31.48
N PRO A 125 26.99 1.86 31.94
CA PRO A 125 26.80 0.57 32.59
C PRO A 125 27.24 -0.55 31.66
N SER A 126 28.00 -1.50 32.16
CA SER A 126 28.46 -2.68 31.47
C SER A 126 27.73 -3.91 31.98
N LEU A 127 27.24 -4.73 31.07
CA LEU A 127 26.51 -5.97 31.36
C LEU A 127 27.20 -7.13 30.65
N SER A 128 27.35 -8.25 31.32
CA SER A 128 27.99 -9.45 30.80
C SER A 128 26.94 -10.51 30.46
N PHE A 129 27.04 -11.10 29.27
CA PHE A 129 26.12 -12.13 28.77
C PHE A 129 26.88 -13.33 28.25
N GLU A 130 26.38 -14.54 28.55
CA GLU A 130 26.94 -15.79 28.05
C GLU A 130 26.19 -16.25 26.78
N VAL A 131 26.87 -16.28 25.66
CA VAL A 131 26.33 -16.80 24.39
C VAL A 131 26.75 -18.23 24.21
N LYS A 132 25.79 -19.16 24.23
CA LYS A 132 26.03 -20.61 24.18
C LYS A 132 26.00 -21.18 22.78
N GLN A 133 25.46 -20.46 21.82
CA GLN A 133 25.25 -20.97 20.46
C GLN A 133 25.84 -20.02 19.42
N THR A 134 26.33 -20.60 18.33
CA THR A 134 26.77 -19.87 17.13
C THR A 134 25.56 -19.54 16.24
N GLY A 135 25.74 -18.59 15.32
CA GLY A 135 24.73 -18.18 14.37
C GLY A 135 24.13 -16.82 14.65
N LYS A 136 22.91 -16.61 14.22
CA LYS A 136 22.20 -15.33 14.35
C LYS A 136 21.80 -15.06 15.80
N LEU A 137 22.22 -13.90 16.29
CA LEU A 137 21.92 -13.41 17.63
C LEU A 137 21.14 -12.09 17.53
N VAL A 138 20.03 -12.01 18.24
CA VAL A 138 19.24 -10.78 18.35
C VAL A 138 19.60 -10.07 19.63
N ILE A 139 19.91 -8.79 19.53
CA ILE A 139 20.14 -7.90 20.65
C ILE A 139 18.97 -6.93 20.70
N GLN A 140 18.28 -6.87 21.82
CA GLN A 140 17.07 -6.07 21.98
C GLN A 140 17.15 -5.20 23.22
N LEU A 141 16.90 -3.90 23.03
CA LEU A 141 16.82 -2.93 24.13
C LEU A 141 15.38 -2.41 24.22
N SER A 142 14.81 -2.50 25.41
CA SER A 142 13.45 -2.04 25.73
C SER A 142 13.46 -1.19 26.99
N CYS A 143 12.63 -0.14 27.04
CA CYS A 143 12.37 0.61 28.26
C CYS A 143 11.17 0.01 29.00
N LEU A 144 11.32 -0.30 30.28
CA LEU A 144 10.27 -0.89 31.12
C LEU A 144 9.45 0.17 31.87
N THR A 145 10.00 1.36 32.03
CA THR A 145 9.32 2.48 32.71
C THR A 145 8.08 2.95 31.94
N ARG A 146 7.00 3.20 32.65
CA ARG A 146 5.77 3.74 32.06
C ARG A 146 5.25 4.94 32.89
N PRO A 147 4.83 6.04 32.23
CA PRO A 147 4.94 6.33 30.82
C PRO A 147 6.41 6.37 30.34
N LEU A 148 6.65 6.18 29.04
CA LEU A 148 7.99 6.26 28.49
C LEU A 148 8.60 7.66 28.67
N PRO A 149 9.87 7.77 29.05
CA PRO A 149 10.55 9.05 29.19
C PRO A 149 10.87 9.65 27.81
N MET A 150 10.05 10.60 27.36
CA MET A 150 10.14 11.18 26.01
C MET A 150 11.48 11.84 25.68
N GLN A 151 12.22 12.28 26.70
CA GLN A 151 13.55 12.89 26.52
C GLN A 151 14.70 11.89 26.63
N ALA A 152 14.39 10.60 26.83
CA ALA A 152 15.44 9.60 26.88
C ALA A 152 15.95 9.29 25.46
N GLU A 153 17.26 9.24 25.33
CA GLU A 153 17.96 8.92 24.10
C GLU A 153 18.77 7.64 24.24
N ILE A 154 18.73 6.82 23.22
CA ILE A 154 19.62 5.66 23.04
C ILE A 154 20.67 6.10 22.05
N GLU A 155 21.87 6.44 22.51
CA GLU A 155 22.98 6.82 21.65
C GLU A 155 23.53 5.57 20.93
N ARG A 156 24.03 4.61 21.70
CA ARG A 156 24.64 3.39 21.18
C ARG A 156 24.78 2.31 22.26
N ILE A 157 25.03 1.10 21.80
CA ILE A 157 25.51 -0.03 22.61
C ILE A 157 26.84 -0.49 22.01
N GLU A 158 27.86 -0.60 22.82
CA GLU A 158 29.15 -1.15 22.43
C GLU A 158 29.25 -2.60 22.92
N LEU A 159 29.51 -3.52 22.00
CA LEU A 159 29.74 -4.92 22.29
C LEU A 159 31.22 -5.22 22.19
N THR A 160 31.77 -5.87 23.20
CA THR A 160 33.17 -6.31 23.26
C THR A 160 33.25 -7.75 23.77
N GLY A 161 34.44 -8.31 23.81
CA GLY A 161 34.70 -9.65 24.32
C GLY A 161 35.17 -10.64 23.24
N PRO A 162 35.60 -11.83 23.66
CA PRO A 162 36.17 -12.83 22.75
C PRO A 162 35.27 -13.20 21.60
N VAL A 163 33.96 -13.30 21.86
CA VAL A 163 32.91 -13.63 20.89
C VAL A 163 32.80 -12.59 19.77
N ILE A 164 33.08 -11.32 20.08
CA ILE A 164 32.84 -10.20 19.15
C ILE A 164 33.96 -10.07 18.10
N ARG A 165 35.14 -10.63 18.35
CA ARG A 165 36.30 -10.50 17.44
C ARG A 165 36.00 -10.95 16.00
N ASN A 166 35.21 -11.99 15.85
CA ASN A 166 34.84 -12.54 14.54
C ASN A 166 33.36 -12.37 14.22
N ALA A 167 32.62 -11.68 15.07
CA ALA A 167 31.22 -11.45 14.88
C ALA A 167 30.93 -10.47 13.72
N LYS A 168 29.80 -10.62 13.08
CA LYS A 168 29.37 -9.80 11.94
C LYS A 168 28.07 -9.12 12.25
N LEU A 169 27.99 -7.82 12.06
CA LEU A 169 26.73 -7.09 12.18
C LEU A 169 25.85 -7.38 10.96
N LEU A 170 24.65 -7.87 11.20
CA LEU A 170 23.70 -8.17 10.14
C LEU A 170 22.83 -6.94 9.85
N ARG A 171 22.84 -6.49 8.62
CA ARG A 171 21.97 -5.43 8.11
C ARG A 171 21.09 -5.95 6.99
N VAL A 172 19.90 -5.40 6.96
CA VAL A 172 18.98 -5.60 5.86
C VAL A 172 18.98 -4.34 5.01
N ARG A 173 18.81 -4.51 3.72
CA ARG A 173 18.57 -3.41 2.80
C ARG A 173 17.41 -2.55 3.29
N TRP A 174 17.55 -1.24 3.18
CA TRP A 174 16.56 -0.28 3.64
C TRP A 174 15.36 -0.15 2.71
N ARG A 175 15.52 -0.44 1.43
CA ARG A 175 14.37 -0.47 0.55
C ARG A 175 13.39 -1.52 1.03
N PRO A 176 12.08 -1.22 0.91
CA PRO A 176 11.07 -2.17 1.33
C PRO A 176 11.34 -3.50 0.66
N ALA A 177 11.54 -4.49 1.48
CA ALA A 177 11.44 -5.83 0.99
C ALA A 177 10.01 -5.97 0.50
N ALA A 178 9.83 -6.18 -0.79
CA ALA A 178 8.55 -6.47 -1.38
C ALA A 178 8.61 -7.79 -2.12
N VAL A 179 7.60 -8.61 -1.95
CA VAL A 179 7.38 -9.81 -2.74
C VAL A 179 6.23 -9.56 -3.70
N HIS A 180 6.47 -9.76 -4.99
CA HIS A 180 5.47 -9.60 -6.03
C HIS A 180 4.95 -10.94 -6.49
N THR A 181 3.63 -11.03 -6.68
CA THR A 181 2.95 -12.20 -7.23
C THR A 181 2.04 -11.75 -8.36
N ARG A 182 1.92 -12.55 -9.40
CA ARG A 182 1.00 -12.31 -10.50
C ARG A 182 0.05 -13.48 -10.64
N TYR A 183 -1.21 -13.18 -10.83
CA TYR A 183 -2.31 -14.13 -10.99
C TYR A 183 -2.85 -14.00 -12.41
N TYR A 184 -3.26 -15.10 -13.00
CA TYR A 184 -3.81 -15.13 -14.34
C TYR A 184 -5.16 -15.83 -14.36
N ALA A 185 -6.02 -15.35 -15.24
CA ALA A 185 -7.18 -16.11 -15.62
C ALA A 185 -6.73 -17.39 -16.37
N PRO A 186 -7.24 -18.57 -16.01
CA PRO A 186 -6.92 -19.77 -16.75
C PRO A 186 -7.45 -19.68 -18.20
N PRO A 187 -6.91 -20.47 -19.15
CA PRO A 187 -7.27 -20.40 -20.56
C PRO A 187 -8.77 -20.59 -20.84
N GLU A 188 -9.47 -21.30 -19.98
CA GLU A 188 -10.92 -21.56 -20.07
C GLU A 188 -11.75 -20.31 -19.73
N CYS A 189 -11.19 -19.39 -18.94
CA CYS A 189 -11.83 -18.14 -18.61
C CYS A 189 -11.71 -17.16 -19.78
N ARG A 190 -12.73 -17.11 -20.62
CA ARG A 190 -12.76 -16.22 -21.78
C ARG A 190 -13.19 -14.82 -21.40
N GLU A 191 -12.50 -13.84 -21.93
CA GLU A 191 -12.82 -12.41 -21.82
C GLU A 191 -13.21 -11.99 -20.39
N PRO A 192 -12.34 -12.18 -19.40
CA PRO A 192 -12.67 -11.81 -18.03
C PRO A 192 -12.88 -10.29 -17.94
N THR A 193 -14.00 -9.91 -17.34
CA THR A 193 -14.38 -8.51 -17.07
C THR A 193 -14.36 -8.16 -15.59
N MET A 194 -14.15 -9.15 -14.74
CA MET A 194 -14.15 -9.00 -13.30
C MET A 194 -13.22 -10.01 -12.65
N TRP A 195 -12.61 -9.60 -11.55
CA TRP A 195 -11.90 -10.50 -10.66
C TRP A 195 -12.30 -10.26 -9.19
N VAL A 196 -12.12 -11.26 -8.37
CA VAL A 196 -12.24 -11.20 -6.91
C VAL A 196 -10.99 -11.77 -6.28
N PHE A 197 -10.43 -11.10 -5.29
CA PHE A 197 -9.31 -11.58 -4.49
C PHE A 197 -9.63 -11.52 -3.01
N GLU A 198 -9.23 -12.56 -2.32
CA GLU A 198 -9.23 -12.68 -0.88
C GLU A 198 -7.79 -12.66 -0.39
N THR A 199 -7.49 -11.80 0.59
CA THR A 199 -6.15 -11.64 1.17
C THR A 199 -6.25 -11.76 2.68
N GLU A 200 -5.44 -12.62 3.26
CA GLU A 200 -5.30 -12.76 4.70
C GLU A 200 -3.90 -12.38 5.17
N CYS A 201 -3.83 -11.72 6.31
CA CYS A 201 -2.57 -11.44 6.98
C CYS A 201 -2.23 -12.60 7.92
N VAL A 202 -1.21 -13.38 7.55
CA VAL A 202 -0.79 -14.56 8.34
C VAL A 202 0.04 -14.14 9.55
N THR A 203 0.92 -13.15 9.39
CA THR A 203 1.73 -12.61 10.49
C THR A 203 1.13 -11.33 11.04
N PRO A 204 0.96 -11.18 12.36
CA PRO A 204 0.31 -10.00 12.97
C PRO A 204 1.21 -8.77 12.98
N VAL A 205 1.72 -8.39 11.81
CA VAL A 205 2.61 -7.24 11.63
C VAL A 205 2.10 -6.33 10.51
N SER A 206 2.53 -5.07 10.55
CA SER A 206 2.10 -4.10 9.55
C SER A 206 2.67 -4.43 8.18
N SER A 207 1.82 -4.46 7.17
CA SER A 207 2.19 -4.69 5.77
C SER A 207 1.29 -3.89 4.83
N TYR A 208 1.80 -3.58 3.64
CA TYR A 208 1.02 -3.05 2.53
C TYR A 208 0.89 -4.11 1.44
N SER A 209 -0.34 -4.47 1.10
CA SER A 209 -0.61 -5.64 0.28
C SER A 209 -1.71 -5.39 -0.77
N PRO A 210 -1.46 -4.50 -1.76
CA PRO A 210 -2.44 -4.17 -2.77
C PRO A 210 -2.54 -5.24 -3.87
N ILE A 211 -3.68 -5.22 -4.57
CA ILE A 211 -3.81 -5.77 -5.90
C ILE A 211 -3.42 -4.68 -6.90
N THR A 212 -2.46 -4.96 -7.76
CA THR A 212 -2.09 -4.07 -8.85
C THR A 212 -3.01 -4.31 -10.04
N THR A 213 -3.54 -3.26 -10.57
CA THR A 213 -4.51 -3.29 -11.65
C THR A 213 -3.98 -2.51 -12.85
N PRO A 214 -4.62 -2.60 -14.03
CA PRO A 214 -4.23 -1.77 -15.17
C PRO A 214 -4.28 -0.26 -14.90
N PHE A 215 -5.03 0.18 -13.88
CA PHE A 215 -5.15 1.60 -13.55
C PHE A 215 -4.25 2.05 -12.38
N GLY A 216 -3.76 1.14 -11.53
CA GLY A 216 -2.99 1.46 -10.32
C GLY A 216 -3.14 0.39 -9.24
N TYR A 217 -3.56 0.79 -8.04
CA TYR A 217 -3.69 -0.11 -6.89
C TYR A 217 -5.11 -0.08 -6.31
N PHE A 218 -5.67 -1.27 -6.11
CA PHE A 218 -6.81 -1.46 -5.23
C PHE A 218 -6.38 -2.40 -4.11
N GLY A 219 -6.11 -1.87 -2.93
CA GLY A 219 -5.33 -2.62 -1.98
C GLY A 219 -5.68 -2.47 -0.53
N THR A 220 -4.92 -3.18 0.25
CA THR A 220 -5.11 -3.32 1.68
C THR A 220 -3.82 -3.04 2.42
N SER A 221 -3.93 -2.23 3.46
CA SER A 221 -2.90 -2.06 4.48
C SER A 221 -3.32 -2.81 5.73
N PHE A 222 -2.42 -3.59 6.29
CA PHE A 222 -2.59 -4.19 7.60
C PHE A 222 -1.72 -3.44 8.61
N ILE A 223 -2.26 -3.21 9.81
CA ILE A 223 -1.54 -2.71 10.97
C ILE A 223 -1.71 -3.75 12.07
N ASP A 224 -0.60 -4.31 12.55
CA ASP A 224 -0.61 -5.39 13.54
C ASP A 224 -1.53 -6.57 13.15
N GLY A 225 -1.51 -6.91 11.87
CA GLY A 225 -2.32 -7.99 11.29
C GLY A 225 -3.78 -7.67 11.01
N LYS A 226 -4.22 -6.44 11.26
CA LYS A 226 -5.61 -6.02 11.07
C LYS A 226 -5.73 -4.87 10.08
N ILE A 227 -6.84 -4.82 9.37
CA ILE A 227 -7.19 -3.69 8.49
C ILE A 227 -7.60 -2.51 9.38
N PRO A 228 -6.87 -1.39 9.37
CA PRO A 228 -7.21 -0.25 10.20
C PRO A 228 -8.48 0.44 9.70
N ARG A 229 -9.26 0.94 10.64
CA ARG A 229 -10.44 1.74 10.33
C ARG A 229 -10.04 2.99 9.54
N GLY A 230 -10.71 3.26 8.42
CA GLY A 230 -10.57 4.47 7.63
C GLY A 230 -9.35 4.53 6.69
N ALA A 231 -8.30 3.76 6.94
CA ALA A 231 -7.07 3.78 6.14
C ALA A 231 -6.67 2.41 5.59
N GLY A 232 -7.48 1.39 5.81
CA GLY A 232 -7.15 0.00 5.48
C GLY A 232 -7.20 -0.31 4.00
N TYR A 233 -8.09 0.32 3.28
CA TYR A 233 -8.20 0.14 1.84
C TYR A 233 -7.72 1.39 1.10
N ASN A 234 -7.17 1.18 -0.08
CA ASN A 234 -6.83 2.27 -0.98
C ASN A 234 -7.29 1.97 -2.40
N PHE A 235 -7.72 3.00 -3.09
CA PHE A 235 -8.04 2.99 -4.50
C PHE A 235 -7.24 4.11 -5.15
N SER A 236 -6.13 3.76 -5.79
CA SER A 236 -5.17 4.69 -6.37
C SER A 236 -5.10 4.49 -7.87
N MET A 237 -5.33 5.54 -8.63
CA MET A 237 -5.31 5.53 -10.08
C MET A 237 -4.17 6.41 -10.61
N TRP A 238 -3.32 5.83 -11.42
CA TRP A 238 -2.21 6.53 -12.06
C TRP A 238 -2.67 7.25 -13.33
N ALA A 239 -2.17 8.46 -13.54
CA ALA A 239 -2.41 9.21 -14.77
C ALA A 239 -1.93 8.44 -16.01
N ALA A 240 -2.53 8.71 -17.17
CA ALA A 240 -2.19 7.98 -18.39
C ALA A 240 -0.74 8.24 -18.85
N ASN A 241 -0.24 9.45 -18.64
CA ASN A 241 1.15 9.86 -18.94
C ASN A 241 2.05 9.87 -17.70
N ASN A 242 1.86 8.96 -16.78
CA ASN A 242 2.49 8.85 -15.47
C ASN A 242 4.00 9.16 -15.46
N LYS A 243 4.36 10.44 -15.54
CA LYS A 243 5.71 10.95 -15.39
C LYS A 243 5.86 11.62 -14.04
N ALA A 244 6.96 11.34 -13.34
CA ALA A 244 7.17 11.82 -11.97
C ALA A 244 7.18 13.35 -11.85
N ASP A 245 7.68 14.03 -12.88
CA ASP A 245 7.98 15.45 -12.85
C ASP A 245 7.01 16.33 -13.68
N GLU A 246 6.02 15.72 -14.33
CA GLU A 246 5.03 16.44 -15.13
C GLU A 246 3.64 16.34 -14.52
N ALA A 247 3.02 17.49 -14.27
CA ALA A 247 1.60 17.52 -13.90
C ALA A 247 0.77 16.99 -15.08
N PRO A 248 -0.09 15.97 -14.88
CA PRO A 248 -0.93 15.46 -15.94
C PRO A 248 -1.97 16.49 -16.37
N THR A 249 -2.34 16.47 -17.64
CA THR A 249 -3.46 17.28 -18.14
C THR A 249 -4.79 16.69 -17.70
N LEU A 250 -5.89 17.45 -17.83
CA LEU A 250 -7.24 16.94 -17.50
C LEU A 250 -7.58 15.68 -18.31
N GLU A 251 -7.17 15.64 -19.57
CA GLU A 251 -7.44 14.54 -20.50
C GLU A 251 -6.66 13.26 -20.13
N THR A 252 -5.52 13.39 -19.47
CA THR A 252 -4.68 12.25 -19.06
C THR A 252 -4.89 11.82 -17.62
N MET A 253 -5.59 12.65 -16.82
CA MET A 253 -5.91 12.34 -15.43
C MET A 253 -6.98 11.26 -15.32
N PRO A 254 -6.85 10.33 -14.38
CA PRO A 254 -7.98 9.51 -13.99
C PRO A 254 -9.04 10.37 -13.31
N GLN A 255 -10.28 9.91 -13.36
CA GLN A 255 -11.40 10.54 -12.70
C GLN A 255 -11.96 9.60 -11.63
N LEU A 256 -12.19 10.09 -10.43
CA LEU A 256 -12.95 9.37 -9.41
C LEU A 256 -14.43 9.73 -9.57
N ILE A 257 -15.22 8.77 -10.06
CA ILE A 257 -16.62 8.96 -10.45
C ILE A 257 -17.55 8.81 -9.25
N ALA A 258 -17.35 7.74 -8.46
CA ALA A 258 -18.24 7.44 -7.35
C ALA A 258 -17.47 6.78 -6.19
N THR A 259 -18.08 6.83 -5.01
CA THR A 259 -17.66 6.06 -3.85
C THR A 259 -18.86 5.60 -3.05
N GLY A 260 -18.78 4.43 -2.45
CA GLY A 260 -19.78 3.88 -1.52
C GLY A 260 -19.67 4.46 -0.11
N HIS A 261 -19.01 5.60 0.06
CA HIS A 261 -18.86 6.28 1.34
C HIS A 261 -19.09 7.79 1.20
N PRO A 262 -20.05 8.38 1.92
CA PRO A 262 -20.44 9.79 1.75
C PRO A 262 -19.33 10.78 2.16
N GLU A 263 -18.45 10.40 3.08
CA GLU A 263 -17.38 11.26 3.60
C GLU A 263 -16.02 11.02 2.93
N ALA A 264 -15.94 10.10 1.97
CA ALA A 264 -14.69 9.84 1.27
C ALA A 264 -14.23 11.07 0.51
N THR A 265 -12.93 11.31 0.55
CA THR A 265 -12.29 12.44 -0.13
C THR A 265 -11.40 11.95 -1.26
N PHE A 266 -11.25 12.78 -2.28
CA PHE A 266 -10.35 12.55 -3.39
C PHE A 266 -9.13 13.44 -3.25
N SER A 267 -7.93 12.85 -3.35
CA SER A 267 -6.68 13.60 -3.32
C SER A 267 -5.76 13.13 -4.42
N SER A 268 -4.88 14.03 -4.87
CA SER A 268 -3.79 13.65 -5.76
C SER A 268 -2.65 12.99 -4.99
N PHE A 269 -1.79 12.29 -5.69
CA PHE A 269 -0.51 11.82 -5.19
C PHE A 269 0.59 12.02 -6.23
N GLY A 270 1.83 12.06 -5.76
CA GLY A 270 3.06 12.15 -6.55
C GLY A 270 4.14 11.19 -6.03
N HIS A 271 5.35 11.34 -6.45
CA HIS A 271 6.62 10.62 -6.20
C HIS A 271 6.99 9.58 -7.26
N GLU A 272 6.31 8.45 -7.31
CA GLU A 272 6.57 7.38 -8.29
C GLU A 272 5.79 7.60 -9.59
N GLY A 273 5.23 8.78 -9.77
CA GLY A 273 4.32 9.24 -10.81
C GLY A 273 3.16 10.01 -10.20
N THR A 274 2.20 10.41 -10.99
CA THR A 274 1.07 11.24 -10.57
C THR A 274 -0.27 10.54 -10.76
N GLY A 275 -1.26 10.87 -9.94
CA GLY A 275 -2.59 10.29 -10.05
C GLY A 275 -3.55 10.75 -8.96
N LEU A 276 -4.68 10.05 -8.85
CA LEU A 276 -5.73 10.29 -7.86
C LEU A 276 -5.85 9.12 -6.90
N LYS A 277 -6.15 9.43 -5.65
CA LYS A 277 -6.36 8.44 -4.59
C LYS A 277 -7.59 8.77 -3.75
N LEU A 278 -8.42 7.77 -3.50
CA LEU A 278 -9.51 7.84 -2.55
C LEU A 278 -8.97 7.77 -1.12
N ARG A 279 -9.47 8.64 -0.26
CA ARG A 279 -9.12 8.74 1.16
C ARG A 279 -10.38 8.69 2.02
N ASP A 280 -10.19 8.39 3.30
CA ASP A 280 -11.23 8.46 4.34
C ASP A 280 -12.45 7.54 4.10
N ALA A 281 -12.32 6.56 3.22
CA ALA A 281 -13.37 5.57 2.99
C ALA A 281 -13.32 4.47 4.06
N VAL A 282 -14.26 4.49 4.98
CA VAL A 282 -14.36 3.50 6.06
C VAL A 282 -15.22 2.32 5.60
N VAL A 283 -14.63 1.14 5.49
CA VAL A 283 -15.33 -0.06 5.02
C VAL A 283 -15.65 -1.02 6.17
N HIS A 284 -14.73 -1.16 7.11
CA HIS A 284 -14.87 -2.02 8.27
C HIS A 284 -14.76 -1.22 9.56
N PRO A 285 -15.76 -1.25 10.45
CA PRO A 285 -15.68 -0.57 11.74
C PRO A 285 -14.69 -1.23 12.71
N ASN A 286 -14.40 -2.52 12.60
CA ASN A 286 -13.77 -3.33 13.64
C ASN A 286 -12.46 -4.03 13.26
N GLY A 287 -11.75 -3.61 12.22
CA GLY A 287 -10.44 -4.15 11.89
C GLY A 287 -10.44 -5.66 11.59
N ALA A 288 -10.76 -6.03 10.37
CA ALA A 288 -10.67 -7.41 9.91
C ALA A 288 -9.20 -7.83 9.67
N ASP A 289 -8.90 -9.13 9.76
CA ASP A 289 -7.61 -9.71 9.37
C ASP A 289 -7.62 -10.23 7.93
N ARG A 290 -8.77 -10.16 7.28
CA ARG A 290 -9.03 -10.63 5.93
C ARG A 290 -9.68 -9.53 5.09
N ALA A 291 -9.21 -9.35 3.86
CA ALA A 291 -9.77 -8.44 2.86
C ALA A 291 -10.32 -9.25 1.69
N ILE A 292 -11.57 -9.00 1.31
CA ILE A 292 -12.19 -9.59 0.13
C ILE A 292 -12.59 -8.44 -0.79
N GLN A 293 -11.97 -8.38 -1.97
CA GLN A 293 -12.05 -7.27 -2.91
C GLN A 293 -12.44 -7.75 -4.30
N ALA A 294 -13.36 -7.05 -4.94
CA ALA A 294 -13.76 -7.30 -6.32
C ALA A 294 -13.45 -6.07 -7.18
N MET A 295 -13.05 -6.31 -8.41
CA MET A 295 -12.88 -5.30 -9.44
C MET A 295 -13.62 -5.74 -10.70
N ARG A 296 -14.50 -4.87 -11.17
CA ARG A 296 -15.16 -5.00 -12.48
C ARG A 296 -14.71 -3.86 -13.38
N MET A 297 -14.63 -4.12 -14.68
CA MET A 297 -14.28 -3.12 -15.69
C MET A 297 -15.35 -3.05 -16.78
N THR A 298 -15.60 -1.85 -17.26
CA THR A 298 -16.31 -1.59 -18.51
C THR A 298 -15.47 -0.66 -19.37
N SER A 299 -15.64 -0.74 -20.68
CA SER A 299 -14.91 0.08 -21.62
C SER A 299 -15.87 0.71 -22.62
N ASP A 300 -15.78 2.03 -22.79
CA ASP A 300 -16.62 2.77 -23.71
C ASP A 300 -15.91 4.06 -24.18
N ALA A 301 -16.02 4.33 -25.50
CA ALA A 301 -15.54 5.56 -26.12
C ALA A 301 -14.07 5.94 -25.76
N GLY A 302 -13.18 4.95 -25.70
CA GLY A 302 -11.75 5.19 -25.39
C GLY A 302 -11.44 5.39 -23.91
N VAL A 303 -12.40 5.11 -23.02
CA VAL A 303 -12.26 5.22 -21.57
C VAL A 303 -12.59 3.87 -20.92
N ASP A 304 -11.73 3.43 -20.02
CA ASP A 304 -11.98 2.30 -19.15
C ASP A 304 -12.49 2.78 -17.80
N THR A 305 -13.57 2.17 -17.32
CA THR A 305 -14.16 2.45 -16.01
C THR A 305 -14.04 1.23 -15.11
N PHE A 306 -13.48 1.44 -13.93
CA PHE A 306 -13.17 0.42 -12.94
C PHE A 306 -14.06 0.59 -11.72
N TYR A 307 -14.73 -0.48 -11.32
CA TYR A 307 -15.67 -0.53 -10.20
C TYR A 307 -15.07 -1.44 -9.12
N GLY A 308 -14.62 -0.85 -8.04
CA GLY A 308 -14.05 -1.57 -6.89
C GLY A 308 -15.09 -1.79 -5.80
N TYR A 309 -15.20 -3.02 -5.34
CA TYR A 309 -16.11 -3.43 -4.25
C TYR A 309 -15.33 -4.13 -3.15
N VAL A 310 -15.85 -4.04 -1.93
CA VAL A 310 -15.35 -4.77 -0.76
C VAL A 310 -16.50 -5.57 -0.17
N TYR A 311 -16.24 -6.83 0.16
CA TYR A 311 -17.21 -7.66 0.85
C TYR A 311 -17.18 -7.36 2.34
N ASN A 312 -18.34 -6.99 2.87
CA ASN A 312 -18.53 -6.78 4.31
C ASN A 312 -19.02 -8.10 4.91
N GLU A 313 -18.17 -8.76 5.69
CA GLU A 313 -18.46 -10.06 6.26
C GLU A 313 -19.54 -10.00 7.34
N ASP A 314 -19.59 -8.93 8.17
CA ASP A 314 -20.63 -8.76 9.19
C ASP A 314 -22.03 -8.64 8.60
N ARG A 315 -22.12 -8.05 7.40
CA ARG A 315 -23.39 -7.83 6.69
C ARG A 315 -23.62 -8.83 5.56
N GLN A 316 -22.69 -9.74 5.33
CA GLN A 316 -22.74 -10.74 4.26
C GLN A 316 -23.07 -10.16 2.88
N ARG A 317 -22.50 -8.98 2.55
CA ARG A 317 -22.80 -8.29 1.28
C ARG A 317 -21.61 -7.53 0.71
N TRP A 318 -21.61 -7.42 -0.61
CA TRP A 318 -20.72 -6.51 -1.33
C TRP A 318 -21.18 -5.06 -1.17
N ARG A 319 -20.20 -4.19 -0.99
CA ARG A 319 -20.41 -2.74 -1.00
C ARG A 319 -19.48 -2.11 -2.02
N LEU A 320 -20.01 -1.13 -2.74
CA LEU A 320 -19.17 -0.27 -3.57
C LEU A 320 -18.12 0.39 -2.68
N PHE A 321 -16.86 0.36 -3.14
CA PHE A 321 -15.79 1.12 -2.54
C PHE A 321 -15.52 2.39 -3.35
N ALA A 322 -15.21 2.23 -4.64
CA ALA A 322 -14.97 3.36 -5.55
C ALA A 322 -15.26 2.98 -7.00
N VAL A 323 -15.60 4.00 -7.79
CA VAL A 323 -15.61 3.93 -9.25
C VAL A 323 -14.63 4.97 -9.78
N GLY A 324 -13.72 4.53 -10.63
CA GLY A 324 -12.79 5.42 -11.28
C GLY A 324 -12.74 5.17 -12.78
N SER A 325 -12.54 6.20 -13.57
CA SER A 325 -12.34 6.08 -15.03
C SER A 325 -10.99 6.61 -15.44
N LYS A 326 -10.47 6.08 -16.53
CA LYS A 326 -9.17 6.42 -17.06
C LYS A 326 -9.17 6.31 -18.58
N PRO A 327 -8.54 7.24 -19.31
CA PRO A 327 -8.32 7.09 -20.74
C PRO A 327 -7.56 5.80 -21.03
N GLN A 328 -7.95 5.12 -22.08
CA GLN A 328 -7.21 3.94 -22.58
C GLN A 328 -5.78 4.32 -22.93
N ARG A 329 -4.83 3.47 -22.58
CA ARG A 329 -3.42 3.68 -22.92
C ARG A 329 -3.21 3.71 -24.45
N THR A 330 -3.96 2.89 -25.16
CA THR A 330 -4.04 2.88 -26.62
C THR A 330 -5.51 3.03 -27.00
N PRO A 331 -5.91 4.09 -27.69
CA PRO A 331 -7.30 4.30 -28.08
C PRO A 331 -7.90 3.07 -28.79
N GLY A 332 -9.10 2.69 -28.41
CA GLY A 332 -9.79 1.52 -28.96
C GLY A 332 -9.31 0.16 -28.42
N ARG A 333 -8.36 0.16 -27.48
CA ARG A 333 -7.86 -1.06 -26.85
C ARG A 333 -8.13 -1.05 -25.34
N PRO A 334 -9.15 -1.75 -24.87
CA PRO A 334 -9.46 -1.87 -23.45
C PRO A 334 -8.28 -2.40 -22.62
N SER A 335 -8.23 -2.03 -21.36
CA SER A 335 -7.29 -2.58 -20.40
C SER A 335 -7.45 -4.09 -20.27
N ASP A 336 -6.35 -4.79 -20.10
CA ASP A 336 -6.33 -6.25 -19.97
C ASP A 336 -6.76 -6.68 -18.56
N MET A 337 -7.83 -7.45 -18.46
CA MET A 337 -8.35 -8.05 -17.24
C MET A 337 -7.98 -9.54 -17.08
N THR A 338 -7.17 -10.09 -17.97
CA THR A 338 -6.75 -11.50 -17.91
C THR A 338 -5.71 -11.77 -16.84
N SER A 339 -5.19 -10.73 -16.21
CA SER A 339 -4.22 -10.86 -15.13
C SER A 339 -4.36 -9.78 -14.07
N ALA A 340 -3.96 -10.10 -12.85
CA ALA A 340 -3.79 -9.15 -11.75
C ALA A 340 -2.43 -9.38 -11.09
N GLY A 341 -1.72 -8.31 -10.80
CA GLY A 341 -0.52 -8.36 -9.98
C GLY A 341 -0.86 -8.12 -8.51
N SER A 342 0.06 -8.46 -7.64
CA SER A 342 -0.01 -8.06 -6.24
C SER A 342 1.38 -7.99 -5.65
N PHE A 343 1.49 -7.35 -4.51
CA PHE A 343 2.70 -7.45 -3.71
C PHE A 343 2.36 -7.41 -2.22
N CYS A 344 3.32 -7.82 -1.41
CA CYS A 344 3.36 -7.58 0.02
C CYS A 344 4.67 -6.88 0.34
N GLU A 345 4.61 -5.77 1.04
CA GLU A 345 5.80 -4.99 1.38
C GLU A 345 5.78 -4.47 2.82
N VAL A 346 6.95 -4.08 3.28
CA VAL A 346 7.12 -3.26 4.48
C VAL A 346 6.60 -1.86 4.15
N PRO A 347 5.54 -1.37 4.82
CA PRO A 347 4.93 -0.09 4.46
C PRO A 347 5.81 1.11 4.82
N GLY A 348 5.61 2.18 4.07
CA GLY A 348 6.23 3.48 4.32
C GLY A 348 7.49 3.76 3.49
N PRO A 349 7.97 5.01 3.49
CA PRO A 349 9.21 5.36 2.81
C PRO A 349 10.43 4.69 3.47
N PRO A 350 11.52 4.50 2.72
CA PRO A 350 12.70 3.77 3.21
C PRO A 350 13.28 4.26 4.53
N ASN A 351 13.24 5.55 4.79
CA ASN A 351 13.75 6.15 6.02
C ASN A 351 12.94 5.83 7.28
N ILE A 352 11.72 5.32 7.14
CA ILE A 352 10.88 4.90 8.27
C ILE A 352 10.58 3.39 8.29
N GLN A 353 11.13 2.62 7.36
CA GLN A 353 10.92 1.16 7.27
C GLN A 353 11.84 0.38 8.20
N ARG A 354 11.85 0.75 9.46
CA ARG A 354 12.77 0.20 10.46
C ARG A 354 12.37 -1.16 11.02
N THR A 355 11.26 -1.71 10.55
CA THR A 355 10.79 -3.05 10.95
C THR A 355 11.06 -4.12 9.89
N GLY A 356 12.01 -3.87 8.98
CA GLY A 356 12.37 -4.80 7.91
C GLY A 356 12.94 -6.14 8.38
N ASP A 357 13.39 -6.24 9.65
CA ASP A 357 13.85 -7.45 10.28
C ASP A 357 12.72 -8.43 10.66
N VAL A 358 11.47 -7.97 10.65
CA VAL A 358 10.30 -8.80 10.94
C VAL A 358 9.71 -9.33 9.64
N GLN A 359 9.56 -10.64 9.55
CA GLN A 359 8.93 -11.26 8.39
C GLN A 359 7.43 -10.92 8.31
N ARG A 360 6.98 -10.61 7.11
CA ARG A 360 5.57 -10.43 6.77
C ARG A 360 5.13 -11.53 5.86
N VAL A 361 4.04 -12.18 6.24
CA VAL A 361 3.45 -13.26 5.46
C VAL A 361 1.98 -12.93 5.22
N ILE A 362 1.60 -12.91 3.96
CA ILE A 362 0.20 -12.87 3.52
C ILE A 362 -0.10 -14.11 2.70
N ARG A 363 -1.34 -14.54 2.71
CA ARG A 363 -1.84 -15.50 1.75
C ARG A 363 -2.98 -14.90 0.94
N ARG A 364 -3.06 -15.29 -0.33
CA ARG A 364 -4.04 -14.73 -1.26
C ARG A 364 -4.53 -15.80 -2.22
N ARG A 365 -5.83 -15.76 -2.51
CA ARG A 365 -6.46 -16.53 -3.59
C ARG A 365 -7.41 -15.62 -4.36
N GLY A 366 -7.71 -15.99 -5.60
CA GLY A 366 -8.56 -15.15 -6.42
C GLY A 366 -9.31 -15.91 -7.49
N TRP A 367 -10.29 -15.26 -8.07
CA TRP A 367 -11.12 -15.80 -9.14
C TRP A 367 -11.32 -14.74 -10.22
N PHE A 368 -11.38 -15.19 -11.46
CA PHE A 368 -11.77 -14.39 -12.60
C PHE A 368 -13.17 -14.78 -13.07
N TYR A 369 -13.97 -13.80 -13.48
CA TYR A 369 -15.32 -14.00 -13.98
C TYR A 369 -15.32 -13.85 -15.50
N GLY A 370 -15.59 -14.95 -16.20
CA GLY A 370 -15.58 -15.02 -17.65
C GLY A 370 -16.87 -14.50 -18.32
N SER A 371 -16.82 -14.33 -19.63
CA SER A 371 -17.97 -13.93 -20.45
C SER A 371 -19.10 -14.99 -20.45
N ASP A 372 -18.79 -16.23 -20.11
CA ASP A 372 -19.75 -17.33 -19.88
C ASP A 372 -20.45 -17.29 -18.51
N ARG A 373 -20.21 -16.23 -17.72
CA ARG A 373 -20.78 -16.00 -16.38
C ARG A 373 -20.36 -17.05 -15.34
N ARG A 374 -19.14 -17.57 -15.45
CA ARG A 374 -18.58 -18.51 -14.48
C ARG A 374 -17.35 -17.92 -13.80
N TRP A 375 -17.11 -18.38 -12.58
CA TRP A 375 -15.91 -18.10 -11.83
C TRP A 375 -14.84 -19.16 -12.09
N TYR A 376 -13.63 -18.70 -12.30
CA TYR A 376 -12.43 -19.51 -12.52
C TYR A 376 -11.37 -19.16 -11.50
N LEU A 377 -10.84 -20.16 -10.82
CA LEU A 377 -9.74 -19.95 -9.86
C LEU A 377 -8.54 -19.33 -10.60
N ALA A 378 -7.97 -18.29 -9.99
CA ALA A 378 -6.78 -17.66 -10.54
C ALA A 378 -5.57 -18.59 -10.42
N GLU A 379 -4.80 -18.67 -11.48
CA GLU A 379 -3.59 -19.46 -11.53
C GLU A 379 -2.35 -18.60 -11.32
N MET A 380 -1.31 -19.20 -10.74
CA MET A 380 0.02 -18.60 -10.82
C MET A 380 0.59 -18.72 -12.23
N PRO A 381 1.39 -17.74 -12.65
CA PRO A 381 1.90 -17.75 -14.02
C PRO A 381 2.88 -18.88 -14.22
N THR A 382 2.60 -19.64 -15.22
CA THR A 382 3.67 -20.16 -16.06
C THR A 382 4.06 -19.01 -17.02
N PRO A 383 5.30 -18.49 -16.99
CA PRO A 383 5.70 -17.47 -17.94
C PRO A 383 5.42 -17.97 -19.34
N SER A 384 4.66 -17.22 -20.11
CA SER A 384 4.34 -17.57 -21.49
C SER A 384 5.62 -17.97 -22.23
N VAL A 385 5.58 -19.08 -22.97
CA VAL A 385 6.70 -19.53 -23.79
C VAL A 385 7.15 -18.44 -24.79
N GLN A 386 6.25 -17.55 -25.14
CA GLN A 386 6.49 -16.43 -26.06
C GLN A 386 7.16 -15.21 -25.39
N ALA A 387 7.20 -15.15 -24.06
CA ALA A 387 7.83 -14.02 -23.37
C ALA A 387 9.36 -14.02 -23.58
N LYS A 388 9.85 -13.03 -24.33
CA LYS A 388 11.27 -12.95 -24.76
C LYS A 388 12.20 -12.25 -23.77
N SER A 389 11.69 -11.66 -22.69
CA SER A 389 12.52 -10.94 -21.72
C SER A 389 13.56 -11.86 -21.06
N PRO A 390 14.74 -11.34 -20.69
CA PRO A 390 15.74 -12.12 -19.97
C PRO A 390 15.17 -12.80 -18.72
N ARG A 391 14.29 -12.11 -18.02
CA ARG A 391 13.62 -12.59 -16.83
C ARG A 391 12.66 -13.74 -17.11
N ALA A 392 11.84 -13.63 -18.15
CA ALA A 392 10.97 -14.73 -18.55
C ALA A 392 11.75 -15.99 -18.93
N ARG A 393 12.95 -15.85 -19.51
CA ARG A 393 13.86 -16.97 -19.77
C ARG A 393 14.39 -17.59 -18.49
N GLN A 394 14.77 -16.77 -17.53
CA GLN A 394 15.28 -17.23 -16.23
C GLN A 394 14.16 -17.94 -15.44
N ASP A 395 12.96 -17.39 -15.41
CA ASP A 395 11.81 -18.00 -14.76
C ASP A 395 11.42 -19.34 -15.38
N ARG A 396 11.49 -19.46 -16.70
CA ARG A 396 11.28 -20.74 -17.39
C ARG A 396 12.35 -21.78 -17.04
N ALA A 397 13.61 -21.36 -16.94
CA ALA A 397 14.69 -22.26 -16.54
C ALA A 397 14.51 -22.76 -15.10
N ARG A 398 14.05 -21.88 -14.19
CA ARG A 398 13.72 -22.26 -12.81
C ARG A 398 12.54 -23.24 -12.74
N LEU A 399 11.47 -22.94 -13.45
CA LEU A 399 10.30 -23.85 -13.54
C LEU A 399 10.67 -25.23 -14.08
N ALA A 400 11.56 -25.29 -15.08
CA ALA A 400 12.06 -26.56 -15.60
C ALA A 400 12.88 -27.37 -14.57
N GLN A 401 13.42 -26.69 -13.55
CA GLN A 401 14.10 -27.31 -12.41
C GLN A 401 13.17 -27.56 -11.21
N GLY A 402 11.86 -27.35 -11.34
CA GLY A 402 10.90 -27.45 -10.25
C GLY A 402 10.95 -26.31 -9.25
N LEU A 403 11.67 -25.23 -9.56
CA LEU A 403 11.80 -24.05 -8.73
C LEU A 403 10.72 -23.02 -9.06
N LEU A 404 10.31 -22.22 -8.05
CA LEU A 404 9.43 -21.08 -8.28
C LEU A 404 10.04 -20.05 -9.21
N PRO A 405 9.23 -19.36 -10.05
CA PRO A 405 9.65 -18.15 -10.73
C PRO A 405 10.19 -17.15 -9.71
N ILE A 406 11.23 -16.42 -10.08
CA ILE A 406 11.71 -15.32 -9.26
C ILE A 406 10.57 -14.32 -9.16
N ALA A 407 10.18 -13.99 -7.93
CA ALA A 407 9.25 -12.92 -7.72
C ALA A 407 9.77 -11.66 -8.44
N LEU A 408 8.86 -10.93 -9.09
CA LEU A 408 9.18 -9.91 -10.07
C LEU A 408 10.01 -8.72 -9.55
N ASN A 409 10.44 -8.75 -8.31
CA ASN A 409 11.22 -7.69 -7.71
C ASN A 409 12.53 -8.23 -7.14
N GLN A 410 13.63 -7.58 -7.50
CA GLN A 410 14.97 -7.82 -6.95
C GLN A 410 15.08 -7.66 -5.43
N TYR A 411 14.04 -7.14 -4.77
CA TYR A 411 13.98 -6.90 -3.33
C TYR A 411 13.18 -7.96 -2.56
N SER A 412 12.57 -8.93 -3.25
CA SER A 412 11.84 -9.99 -2.55
C SER A 412 12.81 -10.98 -1.93
N ARG A 413 12.56 -11.32 -0.68
CA ARG A 413 13.40 -12.25 0.07
C ARG A 413 12.92 -13.68 0.02
N ARG A 414 11.61 -13.87 -0.07
CA ARG A 414 10.99 -15.18 -0.08
C ARG A 414 9.62 -15.08 -0.71
N ALA A 415 9.36 -15.87 -1.74
CA ALA A 415 8.01 -16.18 -2.19
C ALA A 415 7.88 -17.69 -2.06
N GLU A 416 7.13 -18.13 -1.07
CA GLU A 416 6.71 -19.53 -0.94
C GLU A 416 5.27 -19.64 -1.37
N ASN A 417 5.00 -20.59 -2.23
CA ASN A 417 3.65 -20.87 -2.67
C ASN A 417 3.20 -22.18 -2.07
N HIS A 418 2.40 -22.08 -1.05
CA HIS A 418 1.66 -23.22 -0.55
C HIS A 418 0.31 -23.24 -1.26
N LEU A 419 0.18 -24.07 -2.27
CA LEU A 419 -1.05 -24.20 -3.07
C LEU A 419 -2.10 -25.07 -2.38
N THR A 420 -2.30 -24.92 -1.08
CA THR A 420 -3.40 -25.58 -0.40
C THR A 420 -4.68 -24.77 -0.66
N GLU A 421 -5.69 -25.40 -1.22
CA GLU A 421 -7.02 -24.78 -1.47
C GLU A 421 -7.00 -23.50 -2.33
N GLY A 422 -6.05 -23.39 -3.25
CA GLY A 422 -5.90 -22.23 -4.12
C GLY A 422 -5.23 -21.02 -3.49
N TRP A 423 -4.75 -21.12 -2.24
CA TRP A 423 -4.01 -20.06 -1.59
C TRP A 423 -2.55 -20.01 -2.07
N ILE A 424 -2.10 -18.79 -2.32
CA ILE A 424 -0.71 -18.48 -2.58
C ILE A 424 -0.20 -17.67 -1.40
N GLU A 425 0.80 -18.19 -0.74
CA GLU A 425 1.46 -17.51 0.37
C GLU A 425 2.67 -16.73 -0.14
N SER A 426 2.80 -15.49 0.30
CA SER A 426 3.88 -14.60 -0.07
C SER A 426 4.52 -14.02 1.18
N ALA A 427 5.83 -14.18 1.31
CA ALA A 427 6.59 -13.72 2.46
C ALA A 427 7.65 -12.69 2.05
N THR A 428 7.80 -11.64 2.85
CA THR A 428 8.82 -10.59 2.67
C THR A 428 9.35 -10.10 4.01
N GLY A 429 10.51 -9.47 4.00
CA GLY A 429 11.17 -9.02 5.23
C GLY A 429 11.81 -10.17 6.01
N GLY A 430 12.19 -9.88 7.25
CA GLY A 430 12.91 -10.84 8.10
C GLY A 430 14.40 -10.87 7.84
N MET A 431 15.12 -11.57 8.72
CA MET A 431 16.58 -11.73 8.68
C MET A 431 17.03 -13.05 8.08
N GLU A 432 16.09 -13.86 7.56
CA GLU A 432 16.43 -15.12 6.91
C GLU A 432 16.71 -14.89 5.44
N CYS A 433 17.78 -15.49 4.96
CA CYS A 433 18.08 -15.52 3.54
C CYS A 433 17.14 -16.48 2.83
N TYR A 434 16.69 -16.09 1.65
CA TYR A 434 16.02 -16.98 0.74
C TYR A 434 16.98 -18.10 0.30
N ARG A 435 16.53 -19.34 0.38
CA ARG A 435 17.26 -20.46 -0.19
C ARG A 435 16.68 -20.80 -1.56
N ALA A 436 17.53 -20.79 -2.57
CA ALA A 436 17.14 -21.10 -3.95
C ALA A 436 16.68 -22.54 -4.18
N ASP A 437 16.85 -23.41 -3.19
CA ASP A 437 16.56 -24.83 -3.25
C ASP A 437 15.12 -25.19 -2.83
N GLN A 438 14.31 -24.20 -2.48
CA GLN A 438 12.90 -24.46 -2.17
C GLN A 438 12.12 -24.75 -3.45
N THR A 439 11.71 -26.00 -3.60
CA THR A 439 10.86 -26.46 -4.70
C THR A 439 9.42 -26.01 -4.47
N SER A 440 8.76 -25.50 -5.54
CA SER A 440 7.31 -25.32 -5.51
C SER A 440 6.65 -26.69 -5.59
N ASP A 441 5.78 -27.00 -4.67
CA ASP A 441 4.83 -28.08 -4.88
C ASP A 441 3.84 -27.64 -5.98
N GLN A 442 4.08 -28.09 -7.20
CA GLN A 442 3.22 -27.82 -8.35
C GLN A 442 2.04 -28.80 -8.43
N SER A 443 1.97 -29.80 -7.54
CA SER A 443 0.97 -30.86 -7.59
C SER A 443 -0.47 -30.37 -7.36
N ASN A 444 -0.63 -29.20 -6.74
CA ASN A 444 -1.93 -28.63 -6.41
C ASN A 444 -2.50 -27.63 -7.43
N ARG A 445 -1.92 -27.53 -8.64
CA ARG A 445 -2.42 -26.61 -9.69
C ARG A 445 -3.87 -26.85 -10.11
N HIS A 446 -4.41 -28.01 -9.80
CA HIS A 446 -5.76 -28.43 -10.21
C HIS A 446 -6.66 -28.83 -9.04
N ALA A 447 -6.35 -28.39 -7.83
CA ALA A 447 -7.25 -28.64 -6.71
C ALA A 447 -8.63 -28.03 -7.01
N LYS A 448 -9.68 -28.84 -6.93
CA LYS A 448 -11.05 -28.35 -7.01
C LYS A 448 -11.33 -27.54 -5.73
N VAL A 449 -11.21 -26.24 -5.85
CA VAL A 449 -11.55 -25.31 -4.78
C VAL A 449 -13.04 -24.99 -4.88
N SER A 450 -13.80 -25.23 -3.83
CA SER A 450 -15.20 -24.83 -3.77
C SER A 450 -15.32 -23.30 -3.83
N LEU A 451 -16.32 -22.80 -4.54
CA LEU A 451 -16.59 -21.36 -4.58
C LEU A 451 -17.01 -20.89 -3.17
N PRO A 452 -16.36 -19.83 -2.65
CA PRO A 452 -16.78 -19.21 -1.41
C PRO A 452 -18.18 -18.60 -1.51
N GLU A 453 -18.87 -18.47 -0.38
CA GLU A 453 -20.22 -17.89 -0.32
C GLU A 453 -20.31 -16.48 -0.94
N TYR A 454 -19.31 -15.67 -0.79
CA TYR A 454 -19.30 -14.32 -1.35
C TYR A 454 -19.28 -14.30 -2.90
N LEU A 455 -19.05 -15.45 -3.56
CA LEU A 455 -19.15 -15.64 -5.01
C LEU A 455 -20.43 -16.36 -5.44
N ALA A 456 -21.35 -16.61 -4.52
CA ALA A 456 -22.65 -17.20 -4.83
C ALA A 456 -23.44 -16.34 -5.83
N THR A 457 -24.26 -16.98 -6.65
CA THR A 457 -24.96 -16.32 -7.77
C THR A 457 -25.79 -15.11 -7.32
N GLU A 458 -26.45 -15.20 -6.17
CA GLU A 458 -27.26 -14.12 -5.59
C GLU A 458 -26.42 -12.91 -5.12
N LYS A 459 -25.13 -13.10 -4.88
CA LYS A 459 -24.20 -12.03 -4.50
C LYS A 459 -23.66 -11.27 -5.70
N ILE A 460 -23.62 -11.89 -6.88
CA ILE A 460 -23.05 -11.29 -8.11
C ILE A 460 -23.78 -9.99 -8.48
N ALA A 461 -25.10 -9.94 -8.35
CA ALA A 461 -25.89 -8.75 -8.65
C ALA A 461 -25.42 -7.50 -7.87
N GLN A 462 -24.91 -7.68 -6.66
CA GLN A 462 -24.39 -6.60 -5.82
C GLN A 462 -23.12 -5.96 -6.39
N LEU A 463 -22.34 -6.69 -7.21
CA LEU A 463 -21.15 -6.20 -7.90
C LEU A 463 -21.47 -5.33 -9.13
N PHE A 464 -22.74 -5.09 -9.39
CA PHE A 464 -23.22 -4.18 -10.43
C PHE A 464 -24.03 -3.02 -9.85
N ALA A 465 -24.37 -3.04 -8.57
CA ALA A 465 -25.16 -2.01 -7.91
C ALA A 465 -24.32 -0.76 -7.60
N LEU A 466 -24.88 0.39 -7.89
CA LEU A 466 -24.37 1.70 -7.50
C LEU A 466 -25.32 2.36 -6.50
N PRO A 467 -24.84 3.13 -5.51
CA PRO A 467 -25.70 3.85 -4.57
C PRO A 467 -26.53 4.95 -5.26
N ILE A 468 -26.00 5.50 -6.35
CA ILE A 468 -26.62 6.56 -7.16
C ILE A 468 -26.44 6.17 -8.63
N GLU A 469 -27.52 6.24 -9.39
CA GLU A 469 -27.54 5.90 -10.81
C GLU A 469 -28.01 7.09 -11.66
N PHE A 470 -27.33 7.31 -12.77
CA PHE A 470 -27.64 8.32 -13.77
C PHE A 470 -28.13 7.63 -15.05
N ALA A 471 -29.17 8.14 -15.66
CA ALA A 471 -29.67 7.60 -16.93
C ALA A 471 -29.54 8.61 -18.06
N GLU A 472 -29.98 9.84 -17.86
CA GLU A 472 -30.12 10.82 -18.93
C GLU A 472 -30.00 12.24 -18.39
N SER A 473 -29.32 13.11 -19.12
CA SER A 473 -29.37 14.56 -18.95
C SER A 473 -29.85 15.24 -20.24
N ARG A 474 -30.66 16.29 -20.10
CA ARG A 474 -31.19 17.07 -21.25
C ARG A 474 -31.23 18.55 -20.88
N THR A 475 -30.72 19.37 -21.77
CA THR A 475 -31.01 20.81 -21.73
C THR A 475 -32.38 21.04 -22.35
N ARG A 476 -33.34 21.63 -21.58
CA ARG A 476 -34.75 21.80 -21.98
C ARG A 476 -35.00 23.17 -22.57
N THR A 477 -34.58 24.20 -21.90
CA THR A 477 -34.83 25.59 -22.29
C THR A 477 -33.54 26.37 -22.13
N VAL A 478 -33.18 27.14 -23.12
CA VAL A 478 -32.03 28.03 -23.12
C VAL A 478 -32.51 29.40 -23.60
N THR A 479 -32.08 30.42 -22.87
CA THR A 479 -32.24 31.84 -23.27
C THR A 479 -30.83 32.47 -23.38
N ALA A 480 -30.76 33.77 -23.56
CA ALA A 480 -29.49 34.51 -23.51
C ALA A 480 -28.79 34.42 -22.13
N GLN A 481 -29.57 34.31 -21.04
CA GLN A 481 -29.03 34.42 -19.69
C GLN A 481 -29.43 33.27 -18.75
N THR A 482 -30.23 32.31 -19.22
CA THR A 482 -30.69 31.19 -18.39
C THR A 482 -30.67 29.87 -19.14
N ALA A 483 -30.55 28.77 -18.39
CA ALA A 483 -30.70 27.42 -18.92
C ALA A 483 -31.42 26.53 -17.91
N THR A 484 -32.35 25.68 -18.39
CA THR A 484 -32.99 24.64 -17.59
C THR A 484 -32.49 23.28 -18.03
N ILE A 485 -31.95 22.54 -17.08
CA ILE A 485 -31.35 21.22 -17.26
C ILE A 485 -32.17 20.19 -16.50
N GLU A 486 -32.60 19.13 -17.17
CA GLU A 486 -33.33 18.01 -16.59
C GLU A 486 -32.42 16.78 -16.54
N TYR A 487 -32.34 16.15 -15.36
CA TYR A 487 -31.69 14.87 -15.14
C TYR A 487 -32.73 13.81 -14.76
N ARG A 488 -32.57 12.62 -15.34
CA ARG A 488 -33.27 11.42 -14.88
C ARG A 488 -32.31 10.57 -14.05
N LEU A 489 -32.66 10.37 -12.78
CA LEU A 489 -31.91 9.59 -11.80
C LEU A 489 -32.71 8.32 -11.46
N PRO A 490 -32.39 7.14 -12.00
CA PRO A 490 -33.11 5.90 -11.70
C PRO A 490 -33.07 5.54 -10.23
N ARG A 491 -31.95 5.87 -9.55
CA ARG A 491 -31.73 5.61 -8.14
C ARG A 491 -30.94 6.76 -7.51
N THR A 492 -31.41 7.26 -6.38
CA THR A 492 -30.71 8.29 -5.60
C THR A 492 -30.39 7.86 -4.17
N GLY A 493 -31.05 6.80 -3.65
CA GLY A 493 -31.02 6.49 -2.22
C GLY A 493 -31.82 7.49 -1.38
N GLU A 494 -31.67 7.40 -0.06
CA GLU A 494 -32.33 8.29 0.91
C GLU A 494 -31.50 9.56 1.12
N ASP A 495 -32.17 10.67 1.45
CA ASP A 495 -31.57 11.97 1.77
C ASP A 495 -30.56 12.46 0.72
N ALA A 496 -30.85 12.20 -0.55
CA ALA A 496 -29.96 12.58 -1.63
C ALA A 496 -30.02 14.08 -1.90
N THR A 497 -28.84 14.67 -2.03
CA THR A 497 -28.63 16.06 -2.46
C THR A 497 -27.78 16.12 -3.72
N ALA A 498 -28.04 17.09 -4.57
CA ALA A 498 -27.32 17.28 -5.81
C ALA A 498 -26.80 18.71 -5.97
N VAL A 499 -25.64 18.82 -6.62
CA VAL A 499 -25.01 20.08 -7.06
C VAL A 499 -24.71 19.96 -8.54
N LEU A 500 -25.17 20.93 -9.33
CA LEU A 500 -24.81 21.05 -10.74
C LEU A 500 -23.59 21.97 -10.86
N TYR A 501 -22.47 21.42 -11.28
CA TYR A 501 -21.25 22.16 -11.59
C TYR A 501 -21.29 22.60 -13.06
N TYR A 502 -20.87 23.84 -13.35
CA TYR A 502 -20.90 24.38 -14.71
C TYR A 502 -19.83 25.43 -14.95
N GLY A 503 -19.55 25.74 -16.22
CA GLY A 503 -18.59 26.74 -16.65
C GLY A 503 -18.33 26.68 -18.16
N THR A 504 -17.52 27.59 -18.67
CA THR A 504 -17.14 27.67 -20.09
C THR A 504 -16.10 26.62 -20.50
N ARG A 505 -15.68 25.79 -19.56
CA ARG A 505 -14.72 24.70 -19.76
C ARG A 505 -15.21 23.45 -19.05
N ASP A 506 -15.02 22.30 -19.70
CA ASP A 506 -15.24 21.00 -19.05
C ASP A 506 -14.11 20.70 -18.06
N CYS A 507 -14.43 20.60 -16.79
CA CYS A 507 -13.51 20.22 -15.72
C CYS A 507 -13.75 18.79 -15.20
N MET A 508 -14.55 18.00 -15.89
CA MET A 508 -14.80 16.58 -15.58
C MET A 508 -15.29 16.38 -14.14
N THR A 509 -14.56 15.64 -13.30
CA THR A 509 -14.89 15.43 -11.88
C THR A 509 -14.06 16.32 -10.93
N PHE A 510 -13.33 17.30 -11.48
CA PHE A 510 -12.48 18.17 -10.68
C PHE A 510 -13.27 19.35 -10.12
N ARG A 511 -13.60 19.25 -8.87
CA ARG A 511 -14.01 20.35 -8.01
C ARG A 511 -12.83 20.75 -7.12
N ARG A 512 -12.87 21.93 -6.55
CA ARG A 512 -11.86 22.37 -5.60
C ARG A 512 -11.72 21.29 -4.50
N PRO A 513 -10.55 20.73 -4.28
CA PRO A 513 -10.39 19.69 -3.26
C PRO A 513 -10.64 20.29 -1.88
N ASP A 514 -11.49 19.64 -1.10
CA ASP A 514 -11.78 20.04 0.28
C ASP A 514 -10.57 19.87 1.20
N LYS A 515 -9.65 18.98 0.83
CA LYS A 515 -8.39 18.75 1.55
C LYS A 515 -7.26 18.51 0.55
N VAL A 516 -6.24 19.35 0.60
CA VAL A 516 -4.96 19.09 -0.05
C VAL A 516 -4.18 18.16 0.89
N GLY A 517 -3.93 16.93 0.47
CA GLY A 517 -3.15 15.96 1.27
C GLY A 517 -1.77 16.52 1.63
N ALA A 518 -1.36 16.27 2.87
CA ALA A 518 -0.11 16.72 3.40
C ALA A 518 1.08 16.10 2.71
N ALA A 519 2.04 16.17 2.38
CA ALA A 519 3.26 15.58 1.83
C ALA A 519 3.21 15.15 0.36
N GLY A 520 3.93 15.83 -0.47
CA GLY A 520 4.30 15.41 -1.83
C GLY A 520 3.25 15.62 -2.92
N VAL A 521 2.17 16.32 -2.64
CA VAL A 521 1.16 16.67 -3.64
C VAL A 521 1.69 17.81 -4.49
N GLN A 522 1.78 17.61 -5.79
CA GLN A 522 1.92 18.72 -6.73
C GLN A 522 0.66 19.57 -6.63
N ARG A 523 0.78 20.72 -5.96
CA ARG A 523 -0.31 21.69 -5.74
C ARG A 523 -0.96 22.15 -7.06
N ASP A 524 -0.23 22.02 -8.15
CA ASP A 524 -0.60 22.54 -9.47
C ASP A 524 -1.62 21.68 -10.21
N VAL A 525 -1.85 20.40 -9.79
CA VAL A 525 -2.87 19.53 -10.41
C VAL A 525 -4.28 20.07 -10.17
N PHE A 526 -4.48 20.84 -9.09
CA PHE A 526 -5.77 21.38 -8.67
C PHE A 526 -5.76 22.91 -8.56
N ASP A 527 -5.04 23.60 -9.41
CA ASP A 527 -5.17 25.05 -9.48
C ASP A 527 -6.62 25.46 -9.86
N LYS A 528 -6.96 26.70 -9.62
CA LYS A 528 -8.31 27.22 -9.92
C LYS A 528 -8.68 27.08 -11.40
N SER A 529 -7.69 27.00 -12.30
CA SER A 529 -7.93 26.88 -13.75
C SER A 529 -8.42 25.50 -14.16
N ARG A 530 -8.29 24.51 -13.27
CA ARG A 530 -8.66 23.09 -13.52
C ARG A 530 -9.90 22.65 -12.75
N THR A 531 -10.61 23.56 -12.13
CA THR A 531 -11.85 23.28 -11.39
C THR A 531 -13.01 24.03 -12.01
N TRP A 532 -14.22 23.55 -11.78
CA TRP A 532 -15.45 24.18 -12.26
C TRP A 532 -15.54 25.63 -11.79
N GLN A 533 -15.95 26.52 -12.69
CA GLN A 533 -16.09 27.96 -12.42
C GLN A 533 -17.24 28.26 -11.46
N SER A 534 -18.33 27.51 -11.59
CA SER A 534 -19.56 27.75 -10.84
C SER A 534 -20.23 26.44 -10.42
N ALA A 535 -21.07 26.53 -9.40
CA ALA A 535 -21.90 25.43 -8.92
C ALA A 535 -23.22 25.98 -8.38
N THR A 536 -24.31 25.23 -8.56
CA THR A 536 -25.58 25.53 -7.90
C THR A 536 -25.49 25.28 -6.40
N PRO A 537 -26.34 25.91 -5.58
CA PRO A 537 -26.55 25.45 -4.22
C PRO A 537 -26.97 23.98 -4.18
N PRO A 538 -26.58 23.22 -3.13
CA PRO A 538 -27.09 21.86 -2.94
C PRO A 538 -28.62 21.88 -2.87
N GLN A 539 -29.28 20.99 -3.61
CA GLN A 539 -30.72 20.82 -3.57
C GLN A 539 -31.12 19.36 -3.39
N PRO A 540 -32.19 19.06 -2.65
CA PRO A 540 -32.72 17.71 -2.52
C PRO A 540 -33.12 17.15 -3.89
N VAL A 541 -32.81 15.88 -4.14
CA VAL A 541 -33.21 15.14 -5.34
C VAL A 541 -33.80 13.79 -4.98
N ARG A 542 -34.63 13.25 -5.88
CA ARG A 542 -35.24 11.94 -5.73
C ARG A 542 -35.15 11.13 -7.01
N SER A 543 -35.37 9.85 -6.91
CA SER A 543 -35.48 8.99 -8.09
C SER A 543 -36.55 9.50 -9.04
N GLY A 544 -36.26 9.50 -10.33
CA GLY A 544 -37.08 10.09 -11.37
C GLY A 544 -36.44 11.34 -12.00
N ARG A 545 -37.27 12.29 -12.42
CA ARG A 545 -36.85 13.53 -13.08
C ARG A 545 -36.61 14.65 -12.08
N ASN A 546 -35.46 15.31 -12.20
CA ASN A 546 -35.05 16.45 -11.40
C ASN A 546 -34.66 17.60 -12.33
N LYS A 547 -34.92 18.84 -11.93
CA LYS A 547 -34.65 20.05 -12.71
C LYS A 547 -33.67 20.95 -11.99
N PHE A 548 -32.75 21.55 -12.75
CA PHE A 548 -31.79 22.55 -12.32
C PHE A 548 -31.92 23.77 -13.22
N THR A 549 -31.98 24.95 -12.65
CA THR A 549 -31.98 26.22 -13.39
C THR A 549 -30.67 26.92 -13.15
N LEU A 550 -30.05 27.37 -14.23
CA LEU A 550 -28.88 28.24 -14.23
C LEU A 550 -29.30 29.62 -14.66
N ASP A 551 -28.92 30.62 -13.90
CA ASP A 551 -29.21 32.03 -14.12
C ASP A 551 -27.91 32.84 -14.26
N ASN A 552 -28.03 34.06 -14.78
CA ASN A 552 -26.91 34.98 -14.97
C ASN A 552 -25.78 34.40 -15.86
N LEU A 553 -26.16 33.74 -16.92
CA LEU A 553 -25.25 33.26 -17.94
C LEU A 553 -24.92 34.36 -18.94
N ASP A 554 -23.74 34.29 -19.56
CA ASP A 554 -23.34 35.18 -20.63
C ASP A 554 -24.02 34.80 -21.95
N PRO A 555 -24.56 35.76 -22.72
CA PRO A 555 -25.13 35.50 -24.04
C PRO A 555 -24.10 34.92 -25.02
N GLY A 556 -24.55 34.12 -26.00
CA GLY A 556 -23.73 33.56 -27.07
C GLY A 556 -22.60 32.64 -26.60
N THR A 557 -22.71 32.09 -25.37
CA THR A 557 -21.63 31.40 -24.71
C THR A 557 -21.92 29.90 -24.56
N THR A 558 -20.92 29.06 -24.85
CA THR A 558 -21.03 27.61 -24.61
C THR A 558 -20.62 27.27 -23.20
N TYR A 559 -21.53 26.61 -22.48
CA TYR A 559 -21.34 26.11 -21.14
C TYR A 559 -21.28 24.58 -21.12
N TYR A 560 -20.36 24.04 -20.35
CA TYR A 560 -20.29 22.65 -19.95
C TYR A 560 -20.87 22.48 -18.56
N TYR A 561 -21.49 21.35 -18.28
CA TYR A 561 -22.05 21.07 -16.96
C TYR A 561 -21.97 19.58 -16.60
N ARG A 562 -21.96 19.31 -15.30
CA ARG A 562 -21.93 17.95 -14.76
C ARG A 562 -22.59 17.88 -13.40
N LEU A 563 -23.44 16.86 -13.19
CA LEU A 563 -24.15 16.68 -11.92
C LEU A 563 -23.33 15.84 -10.96
N PHE A 564 -23.26 16.28 -9.71
CA PHE A 564 -22.77 15.55 -8.56
C PHE A 564 -23.90 15.30 -7.59
N VAL A 565 -24.05 14.06 -7.12
CA VAL A 565 -25.08 13.65 -6.16
C VAL A 565 -24.42 12.94 -4.99
N SER A 566 -24.90 13.22 -3.78
CA SER A 566 -24.50 12.52 -2.56
C SER A 566 -25.70 12.12 -1.73
N ASN A 567 -25.59 10.99 -1.02
CA ASN A 567 -26.58 10.47 -0.10
C ASN A 567 -25.89 9.82 1.12
N THR A 568 -26.62 9.18 1.99
CA THR A 568 -26.09 8.48 3.17
C THR A 568 -25.23 7.25 2.83
N GLU A 569 -25.35 6.71 1.62
CA GLU A 569 -24.61 5.53 1.17
C GLU A 569 -23.35 5.85 0.35
N GLY A 570 -23.26 7.06 -0.23
CA GLY A 570 -22.12 7.40 -1.07
C GLY A 570 -22.24 8.72 -1.83
N GLN A 571 -21.35 8.87 -2.80
CA GLN A 571 -21.25 10.03 -3.70
C GLN A 571 -21.08 9.54 -5.12
N SER A 572 -21.62 10.27 -6.09
CA SER A 572 -21.41 9.97 -7.50
C SER A 572 -21.51 11.22 -8.37
N TRP A 573 -20.63 11.29 -9.36
CA TRP A 573 -20.75 12.17 -10.50
C TRP A 573 -21.51 11.47 -11.62
N ASP A 574 -22.19 12.25 -12.46
CA ASP A 574 -22.55 11.76 -13.78
C ASP A 574 -21.30 11.25 -14.50
N PHE A 575 -21.41 10.19 -15.29
CA PHE A 575 -20.26 9.61 -15.98
C PHE A 575 -19.67 10.52 -17.06
N ARG A 576 -20.47 11.45 -17.59
CA ARG A 576 -20.07 12.38 -18.65
C ARG A 576 -20.52 13.79 -18.37
N SER A 577 -19.76 14.74 -18.83
CA SER A 577 -20.18 16.13 -18.93
C SER A 577 -21.07 16.32 -20.16
N SER A 578 -21.99 17.26 -20.06
CA SER A 578 -22.85 17.72 -21.15
C SER A 578 -22.60 19.20 -21.43
N SER A 579 -23.07 19.74 -22.55
CA SER A 579 -22.92 21.14 -22.90
C SER A 579 -24.19 21.71 -23.53
N PHE A 580 -24.32 23.02 -23.49
CA PHE A 580 -25.30 23.82 -24.24
C PHE A 580 -24.69 25.17 -24.60
N SER A 581 -25.31 25.90 -25.54
CA SER A 581 -24.95 27.31 -25.83
C SER A 581 -26.13 28.20 -25.57
N THR A 582 -25.89 29.32 -24.87
CA THR A 582 -26.89 30.39 -24.67
C THR A 582 -27.22 31.07 -26.00
N LEU A 583 -28.42 31.66 -26.08
CA LEU A 583 -28.78 32.52 -27.20
C LEU A 583 -28.01 33.83 -27.14
N ASP A 584 -27.89 34.50 -28.30
CA ASP A 584 -27.25 35.81 -28.39
C ASP A 584 -28.05 36.89 -27.63
#